data_48164acc2de405f32a07948ac9cf7111
#
_entry.id   48164acc2de405f32a07948ac9cf7111
#
_cell.length_a   1.000
_cell.length_b   1.000
_cell.length_c   1.000
_cell.angle_alpha   90.00
_cell.angle_beta   90.00
_cell.angle_gamma   90.00
#
_symmetry.space_group_name_H-M   'P 1'
#
loop_
_entity.id
_entity.type
_entity.pdbx_description
1 polymer ?
#
loop_
_entity_poly.entity_id
_entity_poly.type
_entity_poly.pdbx_seq_one_letter_code
_entity_poly.pdbx_strand_id
1 'polypeptide(L)'
;MKQFLFLLSVLSVVFSKIAAQDPIAMDGKEWHIRAGHYIYFSDIHMWIDGDTIVDGMVCKKLYKHTKQLWEDGEERLEVGYCRQDGEKYYQNGELIFDLGLQKGDTFALDNYITYTVINVGDIVLKDGVPRKCLTVIDDPNAQPDIYNSDVWIEGVGSLRMGVYSNDFVSAGQVKTLLDCSYNGQRIYYHDPIAVDGKEWRFKTLDAFPTEIRMWIDGDTIVDDRTCKKIHKHTRASDGQETLEVNFCWQDDKQYWQNDRLLFDFGIDRHDYFFGVDNNSEDASFRYVVASGDTILYDGLTRRYVIVSKEIDDDSPSPENVDIWVEGIGSLKTGVFDYNMLAEGKEVELLSCTYNGVYLYKNDNTSIKNLPLIPKTSGTPYYDLMGRPVANPTRGIYIKDGKKVILK
;
A
#
# COMPACT_ATOMS: atom_id res chain seq x y z
N MET A 1 32.74 24.93 38.38
CA MET A 1 31.86 25.24 37.24
C MET A 1 32.05 24.34 36.01
N LYS A 2 33.24 23.97 35.59
CA LYS A 2 33.47 23.11 34.41
C LYS A 2 32.92 21.64 34.56
N GLN A 3 32.93 21.10 35.77
CA GLN A 3 32.39 19.75 36.03
C GLN A 3 30.84 19.68 36.03
N PHE A 4 30.18 20.79 36.38
CA PHE A 4 28.73 20.87 36.38
C PHE A 4 28.14 20.98 34.97
N LEU A 5 28.85 21.62 34.04
CA LEU A 5 28.45 21.68 32.62
C LEU A 5 28.59 20.34 31.90
N PHE A 6 29.58 19.52 32.30
CA PHE A 6 29.75 18.18 31.72
C PHE A 6 28.65 17.21 32.14
N LEU A 7 28.17 17.31 33.40
CA LEU A 7 27.04 16.49 33.87
C LEU A 7 25.73 16.88 33.18
N LEU A 8 25.48 18.16 32.88
CA LEU A 8 24.31 18.61 32.15
C LEU A 8 24.31 18.14 30.68
N SER A 9 25.48 18.09 30.03
CA SER A 9 25.62 17.64 28.65
C SER A 9 25.45 16.11 28.52
N VAL A 10 25.85 15.34 29.53
CA VAL A 10 25.67 13.88 29.57
C VAL A 10 24.19 13.54 29.90
N LEU A 11 23.53 14.34 30.75
CA LEU A 11 22.09 14.15 31.01
C LEU A 11 21.23 14.48 29.78
N SER A 12 21.63 15.46 28.95
CA SER A 12 20.88 15.79 27.72
C SER A 12 21.02 14.75 26.61
N VAL A 13 22.07 13.93 26.61
CA VAL A 13 22.28 12.85 25.62
C VAL A 13 21.51 11.56 26.02
N VAL A 14 21.19 11.40 27.31
CA VAL A 14 20.45 10.21 27.79
C VAL A 14 18.93 10.41 27.69
N PHE A 15 18.44 11.65 27.56
CA PHE A 15 17.00 11.92 27.36
C PHE A 15 16.56 11.94 25.90
N SER A 16 17.44 11.71 24.94
CA SER A 16 17.06 11.58 23.54
C SER A 16 16.90 10.10 23.17
N LYS A 17 15.76 9.55 23.42
CA LYS A 17 15.07 8.40 22.79
C LYS A 17 14.31 7.52 23.81
N ILE A 18 13.46 8.14 24.59
CA ILE A 18 12.20 7.46 24.88
C ILE A 18 11.22 8.18 23.94
N ALA A 19 11.18 7.78 22.67
CA ALA A 19 10.02 8.02 21.85
C ALA A 19 8.86 7.44 22.68
N ALA A 20 7.93 8.26 23.11
CA ALA A 20 6.77 7.78 23.82
C ALA A 20 6.12 6.76 22.88
N GLN A 21 6.08 5.50 23.34
CA GLN A 21 5.42 4.43 22.61
C GLN A 21 4.00 4.89 22.25
N ASP A 22 3.61 4.85 21.00
CA ASP A 22 2.25 5.19 20.57
C ASP A 22 1.34 3.98 20.81
N PRO A 23 0.54 3.96 21.90
CA PRO A 23 -0.24 2.77 22.22
C PRO A 23 -1.41 2.60 21.25
N ILE A 24 -1.74 1.33 20.98
CA ILE A 24 -2.96 0.96 20.25
C ILE A 24 -4.18 1.16 21.15
N ALA A 25 -4.13 0.67 22.40
CA ALA A 25 -5.24 0.73 23.37
C ALA A 25 -5.38 2.11 24.02
N MET A 26 -5.85 3.09 23.25
CA MET A 26 -5.97 4.50 23.65
C MET A 26 -7.32 5.07 23.21
N ASP A 27 -7.99 5.86 24.08
CA ASP A 27 -9.20 6.59 23.70
C ASP A 27 -8.97 7.51 22.52
N GLY A 28 -9.95 7.58 21.62
CA GLY A 28 -9.88 8.37 20.39
C GLY A 28 -9.13 7.71 19.24
N LYS A 29 -8.69 6.45 19.39
CA LYS A 29 -8.23 5.64 18.25
C LYS A 29 -9.41 5.07 17.49
N GLU A 30 -9.34 5.13 16.17
CA GLU A 30 -10.38 4.65 15.26
C GLU A 30 -9.75 3.94 14.06
N TRP A 31 -10.42 2.90 13.56
CA TRP A 31 -10.02 2.13 12.40
C TRP A 31 -11.23 1.91 11.49
N HIS A 32 -11.05 2.15 10.20
CA HIS A 32 -11.98 1.73 9.16
C HIS A 32 -11.37 0.58 8.38
N ILE A 33 -12.12 -0.51 8.27
CA ILE A 33 -11.67 -1.76 7.67
C ILE A 33 -12.73 -2.20 6.67
N ARG A 34 -12.31 -2.62 5.49
CA ARG A 34 -13.19 -3.33 4.55
C ARG A 34 -12.88 -4.82 4.62
N ALA A 35 -13.91 -5.63 4.79
CA ALA A 35 -13.80 -7.08 4.79
C ALA A 35 -14.75 -7.66 3.74
N GLY A 36 -14.31 -8.64 2.95
CA GLY A 36 -15.19 -9.23 1.97
C GLY A 36 -14.59 -10.31 1.11
N HIS A 37 -15.45 -10.87 0.24
CA HIS A 37 -15.09 -11.90 -0.73
C HIS A 37 -15.94 -11.68 -1.99
N TYR A 38 -15.27 -11.54 -3.16
CA TYR A 38 -15.91 -11.23 -4.45
C TYR A 38 -16.76 -9.94 -4.40
N ILE A 39 -18.10 -10.08 -4.35
CA ILE A 39 -19.06 -8.96 -4.35
C ILE A 39 -19.69 -8.69 -2.98
N TYR A 40 -19.39 -9.51 -1.98
CA TYR A 40 -19.95 -9.39 -0.62
C TYR A 40 -18.95 -8.70 0.31
N PHE A 41 -19.11 -7.39 0.45
CA PHE A 41 -18.24 -6.59 1.32
C PHE A 41 -19.00 -6.10 2.54
N SER A 42 -18.25 -5.85 3.61
CA SER A 42 -18.70 -5.18 4.82
C SER A 42 -17.74 -4.05 5.14
N ASP A 43 -18.26 -2.88 5.47
CA ASP A 43 -17.49 -1.82 6.11
C ASP A 43 -17.53 -2.03 7.62
N ILE A 44 -16.38 -1.98 8.24
CA ILE A 44 -16.18 -2.18 9.67
C ILE A 44 -15.52 -0.94 10.23
N HIS A 45 -16.22 -0.26 11.16
CA HIS A 45 -15.68 0.85 11.93
C HIS A 45 -15.42 0.38 13.36
N MET A 46 -14.18 0.47 13.81
CA MET A 46 -13.77 0.16 15.17
C MET A 46 -13.25 1.40 15.86
N TRP A 47 -13.58 1.58 17.13
CA TRP A 47 -13.05 2.70 17.93
C TRP A 47 -12.93 2.36 19.40
N ILE A 48 -12.04 3.07 20.08
CA ILE A 48 -11.83 2.94 21.53
C ILE A 48 -12.35 4.18 22.23
N ASP A 49 -13.24 3.98 23.19
CA ASP A 49 -13.78 5.07 24.02
C ASP A 49 -14.21 4.58 25.42
N GLY A 50 -13.57 5.17 26.42
CA GLY A 50 -13.85 4.95 27.84
C GLY A 50 -13.25 3.67 28.41
N ASP A 51 -13.27 3.63 29.74
CA ASP A 51 -12.69 2.54 30.52
C ASP A 51 -13.75 1.50 30.93
N THR A 52 -13.30 0.28 31.18
CA THR A 52 -14.06 -0.80 31.80
C THR A 52 -13.16 -1.60 32.75
N ILE A 53 -13.75 -2.37 33.65
CA ILE A 53 -13.00 -3.28 34.54
C ILE A 53 -13.38 -4.71 34.18
N VAL A 54 -12.37 -5.51 33.83
CA VAL A 54 -12.52 -6.92 33.52
C VAL A 54 -11.54 -7.72 34.37
N ASP A 55 -12.05 -8.64 35.17
CA ASP A 55 -11.26 -9.46 36.11
C ASP A 55 -10.34 -8.64 37.02
N GLY A 56 -10.82 -7.45 37.46
CA GLY A 56 -10.08 -6.53 38.33
C GLY A 56 -9.02 -5.68 37.60
N MET A 57 -8.87 -5.81 36.31
CA MET A 57 -7.96 -5.01 35.48
C MET A 57 -8.71 -3.88 34.77
N VAL A 58 -8.10 -2.70 34.71
CA VAL A 58 -8.60 -1.59 33.90
C VAL A 58 -8.30 -1.88 32.42
N CYS A 59 -9.35 -1.91 31.60
CA CYS A 59 -9.30 -2.11 30.17
C CYS A 59 -10.00 -0.94 29.47
N LYS A 60 -9.75 -0.75 28.20
CA LYS A 60 -10.49 0.17 27.33
C LYS A 60 -11.67 -0.55 26.68
N LYS A 61 -12.80 0.16 26.49
CA LYS A 61 -13.91 -0.36 25.70
C LYS A 61 -13.56 -0.24 24.22
N LEU A 62 -13.74 -1.35 23.50
CA LEU A 62 -13.56 -1.41 22.06
C LEU A 62 -14.91 -1.64 21.40
N TYR A 63 -15.32 -0.70 20.59
CA TYR A 63 -16.55 -0.76 19.81
C TYR A 63 -16.24 -1.24 18.40
N LYS A 64 -17.17 -2.02 17.84
CA LYS A 64 -17.11 -2.47 16.44
C LYS A 64 -18.49 -2.34 15.82
N HIS A 65 -18.62 -1.48 14.82
CA HIS A 65 -19.80 -1.35 13.99
C HIS A 65 -19.51 -1.99 12.62
N THR A 66 -20.35 -2.94 12.22
CA THR A 66 -20.25 -3.62 10.92
C THR A 66 -21.48 -3.29 10.10
N LYS A 67 -21.26 -2.84 8.87
CA LYS A 67 -22.30 -2.57 7.87
C LYS A 67 -22.04 -3.42 6.64
N GLN A 68 -22.99 -4.28 6.30
CA GLN A 68 -22.93 -5.05 5.06
C GLN A 68 -23.31 -4.17 3.87
N LEU A 69 -22.58 -4.27 2.74
CA LEU A 69 -22.73 -3.38 1.58
C LEU A 69 -23.57 -3.97 0.44
N TRP A 70 -24.28 -5.10 0.64
CA TRP A 70 -25.21 -5.66 -0.33
C TRP A 70 -26.67 -5.34 0.03
N GLU A 71 -27.60 -5.54 -0.90
CA GLU A 71 -29.03 -5.33 -0.70
C GLU A 71 -29.51 -6.05 0.57
N ASP A 72 -30.30 -5.35 1.41
CA ASP A 72 -30.76 -5.83 2.73
C ASP A 72 -29.63 -6.06 3.76
N GLY A 73 -28.50 -5.38 3.60
CA GLY A 73 -27.33 -5.52 4.46
C GLY A 73 -27.64 -5.20 5.93
N GLU A 74 -27.27 -6.12 6.83
CA GLU A 74 -27.43 -5.94 8.27
C GLU A 74 -26.39 -4.96 8.82
N GLU A 75 -26.81 -4.14 9.80
CA GLU A 75 -25.91 -3.34 10.63
C GLU A 75 -25.84 -3.94 12.03
N ARG A 76 -24.63 -4.07 12.57
CA ARG A 76 -24.39 -4.68 13.88
C ARG A 76 -23.38 -3.87 14.67
N LEU A 77 -23.72 -3.55 15.92
CA LEU A 77 -22.80 -2.96 16.89
C LEU A 77 -22.41 -4.00 17.94
N GLU A 78 -21.12 -4.19 18.12
CA GLU A 78 -20.52 -5.07 19.13
C GLU A 78 -19.64 -4.24 20.06
N VAL A 79 -19.57 -4.64 21.33
CA VAL A 79 -18.72 -3.99 22.34
C VAL A 79 -17.86 -5.06 23.01
N GLY A 80 -16.56 -4.90 22.86
CA GLY A 80 -15.54 -5.69 23.51
C GLY A 80 -14.67 -4.84 24.43
N TYR A 81 -13.52 -5.38 24.78
CA TYR A 81 -12.52 -4.65 25.55
C TYR A 81 -11.11 -4.93 25.02
N CYS A 82 -10.23 -3.97 25.23
CA CYS A 82 -8.83 -4.13 24.88
C CYS A 82 -7.93 -3.55 25.99
N ARG A 83 -6.69 -3.98 26.03
CA ARG A 83 -5.63 -3.43 26.87
C ARG A 83 -4.29 -3.55 26.20
N GLN A 84 -3.37 -2.73 26.61
CA GLN A 84 -1.97 -2.84 26.19
C GLN A 84 -1.07 -2.94 27.42
N ASP A 85 -0.10 -3.84 27.35
CA ASP A 85 0.92 -4.04 28.37
C ASP A 85 2.30 -4.00 27.69
N GLY A 86 2.95 -2.85 27.77
CA GLY A 86 4.16 -2.56 26.99
C GLY A 86 3.89 -2.69 25.49
N GLU A 87 4.62 -3.56 24.79
CA GLU A 87 4.49 -3.80 23.35
C GLU A 87 3.40 -4.84 23.00
N LYS A 88 2.66 -5.37 23.99
CA LYS A 88 1.63 -6.41 23.80
C LYS A 88 0.24 -5.82 23.83
N TYR A 89 -0.52 -6.02 22.76
CA TYR A 89 -1.91 -5.63 22.65
C TYR A 89 -2.84 -6.84 22.78
N TYR A 90 -3.81 -6.72 23.67
CA TYR A 90 -4.81 -7.76 23.97
C TYR A 90 -6.20 -7.26 23.61
N GLN A 91 -7.02 -8.14 23.07
CA GLN A 91 -8.44 -7.91 22.81
C GLN A 91 -9.26 -9.07 23.36
N ASN A 92 -10.30 -8.78 24.14
CA ASN A 92 -11.17 -9.76 24.81
C ASN A 92 -10.39 -10.84 25.60
N GLY A 93 -9.22 -10.47 26.15
CA GLY A 93 -8.34 -11.36 26.90
C GLY A 93 -7.28 -12.09 26.06
N GLU A 94 -7.39 -12.09 24.76
CA GLU A 94 -6.43 -12.74 23.84
C GLU A 94 -5.32 -11.79 23.41
N LEU A 95 -4.10 -12.29 23.27
CA LEU A 95 -2.96 -11.55 22.73
C LEU A 95 -3.09 -11.50 21.22
N ILE A 96 -3.26 -10.28 20.65
CA ILE A 96 -3.43 -10.06 19.22
C ILE A 96 -2.11 -9.65 18.54
N PHE A 97 -1.33 -8.77 19.20
CA PHE A 97 -0.04 -8.31 18.69
C PHE A 97 1.01 -8.30 19.79
N ASP A 98 2.23 -8.70 19.45
CA ASP A 98 3.43 -8.47 20.25
C ASP A 98 4.47 -7.73 19.41
N LEU A 99 4.51 -6.41 19.54
CA LEU A 99 5.46 -5.55 18.85
C LEU A 99 6.88 -5.62 19.44
N GLY A 100 7.07 -6.36 20.55
CA GLY A 100 8.36 -6.62 21.19
C GLY A 100 9.22 -7.65 20.47
N LEU A 101 8.63 -8.41 19.58
CA LEU A 101 9.30 -9.47 18.84
C LEU A 101 10.45 -8.95 17.96
N GLN A 102 11.42 -9.84 17.72
CA GLN A 102 12.60 -9.59 16.91
C GLN A 102 12.57 -10.48 15.66
N LYS A 103 13.39 -10.16 14.66
CA LYS A 103 13.52 -10.99 13.47
C LYS A 103 13.88 -12.43 13.83
N GLY A 104 13.10 -13.37 13.32
CA GLY A 104 13.21 -14.81 13.57
C GLY A 104 12.33 -15.32 14.70
N ASP A 105 11.74 -14.43 15.52
CA ASP A 105 10.77 -14.83 16.54
C ASP A 105 9.47 -15.29 15.90
N THR A 106 8.73 -16.13 16.61
CA THR A 106 7.43 -16.65 16.19
C THR A 106 6.32 -16.16 17.12
N PHE A 107 5.14 -15.96 16.54
CA PHE A 107 3.93 -15.56 17.24
C PHE A 107 2.78 -16.48 16.83
N ALA A 108 2.26 -17.25 17.77
CA ALA A 108 1.06 -18.07 17.56
C ALA A 108 -0.17 -17.22 17.85
N LEU A 109 -0.96 -16.94 16.82
CA LEU A 109 -2.21 -16.17 16.95
C LEU A 109 -3.32 -17.09 17.48
N ASP A 110 -3.38 -18.32 16.95
CA ASP A 110 -4.29 -19.38 17.38
C ASP A 110 -3.63 -20.76 17.19
N ASN A 111 -4.44 -21.83 17.25
CA ASN A 111 -3.92 -23.19 17.04
C ASN A 111 -3.56 -23.52 15.57
N TYR A 112 -3.85 -22.63 14.63
CA TYR A 112 -3.71 -22.87 13.19
C TYR A 112 -2.71 -21.92 12.53
N ILE A 113 -2.56 -20.70 13.05
CA ILE A 113 -1.74 -19.66 12.44
C ILE A 113 -0.57 -19.29 13.37
N THR A 114 0.65 -19.50 12.87
CA THR A 114 1.87 -19.05 13.53
C THR A 114 2.64 -18.15 12.59
N TYR A 115 2.76 -16.89 12.96
CA TYR A 115 3.57 -15.93 12.22
C TYR A 115 5.04 -16.02 12.62
N THR A 116 5.92 -15.83 11.64
CA THR A 116 7.37 -15.63 11.84
C THR A 116 7.72 -14.20 11.49
N VAL A 117 8.45 -13.50 12.35
CA VAL A 117 8.94 -12.14 12.06
C VAL A 117 10.10 -12.21 11.08
N ILE A 118 9.91 -11.71 9.87
CA ILE A 118 10.94 -11.70 8.81
C ILE A 118 11.70 -10.39 8.73
N ASN A 119 11.10 -9.28 9.20
CA ASN A 119 11.75 -7.97 9.26
C ASN A 119 11.27 -7.16 10.46
N VAL A 120 12.17 -6.31 10.99
CA VAL A 120 11.87 -5.29 12.03
C VAL A 120 12.51 -3.99 11.55
N GLY A 121 11.74 -2.91 11.58
CA GLY A 121 12.20 -1.60 11.12
C GLY A 121 11.34 -0.47 11.66
N ASP A 122 11.56 0.71 11.11
CA ASP A 122 10.77 1.90 11.37
C ASP A 122 10.06 2.35 10.10
N ILE A 123 8.83 2.81 10.22
CA ILE A 123 8.03 3.40 9.16
C ILE A 123 7.56 4.80 9.58
N VAL A 124 7.59 5.75 8.66
CA VAL A 124 7.03 7.09 8.90
C VAL A 124 5.63 7.13 8.32
N LEU A 125 4.62 7.34 9.16
CA LEU A 125 3.23 7.43 8.75
C LEU A 125 2.85 8.87 8.34
N LYS A 126 1.57 9.06 7.99
CA LYS A 126 1.07 10.34 7.42
C LYS A 126 1.12 11.52 8.39
N ASP A 127 1.21 11.28 9.69
CA ASP A 127 1.43 12.30 10.71
C ASP A 127 2.92 12.71 10.87
N GLY A 128 3.81 12.12 10.08
CA GLY A 128 5.25 12.37 10.13
C GLY A 128 5.98 11.72 11.30
N VAL A 129 5.29 10.90 12.10
CA VAL A 129 5.88 10.23 13.28
C VAL A 129 6.46 8.88 12.86
N PRO A 130 7.76 8.63 13.14
CA PRO A 130 8.34 7.32 12.94
C PRO A 130 7.82 6.33 13.99
N ARG A 131 7.44 5.13 13.56
CA ARG A 131 6.92 4.05 14.38
C ARG A 131 7.61 2.75 14.07
N LYS A 132 7.79 1.93 15.10
CA LYS A 132 8.27 0.56 14.92
C LYS A 132 7.29 -0.23 14.07
N CYS A 133 7.81 -1.04 13.13
CA CYS A 133 7.02 -1.98 12.37
C CYS A 133 7.68 -3.35 12.31
N LEU A 134 6.84 -4.38 12.26
CA LEU A 134 7.22 -5.78 12.07
C LEU A 134 6.59 -6.29 10.78
N THR A 135 7.37 -6.94 9.91
CA THR A 135 6.81 -7.75 8.83
C THR A 135 6.77 -9.19 9.29
N VAL A 136 5.59 -9.78 9.26
CA VAL A 136 5.35 -11.17 9.70
C VAL A 136 4.83 -12.00 8.54
N ILE A 137 5.10 -13.31 8.57
CA ILE A 137 4.69 -14.27 7.54
C ILE A 137 4.25 -15.58 8.20
N ASP A 138 3.18 -16.19 7.70
CA ASP A 138 2.67 -17.46 8.22
C ASP A 138 3.40 -18.70 7.68
N ASP A 139 3.99 -18.61 6.48
CA ASP A 139 4.90 -19.64 5.94
C ASP A 139 6.28 -19.04 5.64
N PRO A 140 7.29 -19.25 6.51
CA PRO A 140 8.63 -18.68 6.34
C PRO A 140 9.38 -19.22 5.10
N ASN A 141 8.87 -20.26 4.43
CA ASN A 141 9.46 -20.81 3.21
C ASN A 141 8.81 -20.22 1.95
N ALA A 142 7.65 -19.57 2.08
CA ALA A 142 6.98 -18.90 0.98
C ALA A 142 7.59 -17.51 0.70
N GLN A 143 7.38 -17.00 -0.50
CA GLN A 143 7.60 -15.57 -0.76
C GLN A 143 6.49 -14.78 -0.07
N PRO A 144 6.82 -13.65 0.60
CA PRO A 144 5.80 -12.80 1.21
C PRO A 144 4.78 -12.30 0.17
N ASP A 145 3.51 -12.49 0.46
CA ASP A 145 2.38 -11.96 -0.30
C ASP A 145 1.24 -11.54 0.66
N ILE A 146 0.13 -11.01 0.14
CA ILE A 146 -0.99 -10.57 0.99
C ILE A 146 -1.71 -11.69 1.73
N TYR A 147 -1.61 -12.92 1.24
CA TYR A 147 -2.32 -14.04 1.86
C TYR A 147 -1.54 -14.61 3.03
N ASN A 148 -0.21 -14.53 2.97
CA ASN A 148 0.69 -15.15 3.92
C ASN A 148 1.52 -14.16 4.76
N SER A 149 1.45 -12.84 4.48
CA SER A 149 2.22 -11.83 5.22
C SER A 149 1.36 -10.68 5.72
N ASP A 150 1.84 -9.99 6.75
CA ASP A 150 1.23 -8.80 7.32
C ASP A 150 2.31 -7.85 7.84
N VAL A 151 1.95 -6.57 7.98
CA VAL A 151 2.80 -5.56 8.60
C VAL A 151 2.11 -5.03 9.84
N TRP A 152 2.72 -5.21 10.99
CA TRP A 152 2.23 -4.69 12.27
C TRP A 152 2.96 -3.41 12.63
N ILE A 153 2.22 -2.36 12.94
CA ILE A 153 2.76 -1.03 13.19
C ILE A 153 2.32 -0.54 14.57
N GLU A 154 3.28 0.00 15.32
CA GLU A 154 3.04 0.65 16.59
C GLU A 154 1.95 1.74 16.45
N GLY A 155 0.96 1.73 17.35
CA GLY A 155 -0.16 2.68 17.34
C GLY A 155 -1.24 2.45 16.28
N VAL A 156 -1.04 1.50 15.35
CA VAL A 156 -2.00 1.16 14.29
C VAL A 156 -2.51 -0.27 14.40
N GLY A 157 -1.63 -1.24 14.68
CA GLY A 157 -1.90 -2.67 14.58
C GLY A 157 -1.51 -3.22 13.21
N SER A 158 -2.32 -4.12 12.66
CA SER A 158 -2.13 -4.76 11.37
C SER A 158 -2.53 -3.84 10.21
N LEU A 159 -1.73 -3.75 9.16
CA LEU A 159 -2.13 -3.05 7.93
C LEU A 159 -3.20 -3.80 7.13
N ARG A 160 -3.39 -5.09 7.41
CA ARG A 160 -4.50 -5.86 6.81
C ARG A 160 -5.79 -5.70 7.59
N MET A 161 -5.71 -5.77 8.91
CA MET A 161 -6.90 -5.97 9.75
C MET A 161 -7.09 -4.88 10.82
N GLY A 162 -6.20 -3.86 10.89
CA GLY A 162 -6.21 -2.92 12.00
C GLY A 162 -6.03 -3.65 13.33
N VAL A 163 -7.02 -3.52 14.20
CA VAL A 163 -7.07 -4.24 15.48
C VAL A 163 -8.12 -5.36 15.49
N TYR A 164 -8.59 -5.78 14.32
CA TYR A 164 -9.60 -6.82 14.21
C TYR A 164 -9.02 -8.18 14.62
N SER A 165 -9.66 -8.87 15.58
CA SER A 165 -9.27 -10.22 15.96
C SER A 165 -9.72 -11.25 14.91
N ASN A 166 -8.96 -12.35 14.79
CA ASN A 166 -9.15 -13.38 13.76
C ASN A 166 -10.40 -14.28 13.94
N ASP A 167 -11.25 -14.04 14.94
CA ASP A 167 -12.38 -14.91 15.26
C ASP A 167 -13.37 -15.17 14.11
N PHE A 168 -13.19 -14.52 12.94
CA PHE A 168 -14.08 -14.64 11.79
C PHE A 168 -13.36 -14.62 10.43
N VAL A 169 -12.24 -15.31 10.30
CA VAL A 169 -11.74 -15.59 8.95
C VAL A 169 -12.47 -16.80 8.41
N SER A 170 -13.63 -16.59 7.81
CA SER A 170 -14.13 -17.58 6.84
C SER A 170 -13.12 -17.65 5.69
N ALA A 171 -12.70 -18.86 5.34
CA ALA A 171 -11.72 -19.11 4.28
C ALA A 171 -12.06 -18.28 3.03
N GLY A 172 -11.08 -17.46 2.58
CA GLY A 172 -11.21 -16.65 1.38
C GLY A 172 -11.68 -15.20 1.57
N GLN A 173 -11.95 -14.73 2.80
CA GLN A 173 -12.20 -13.30 3.03
C GLN A 173 -10.90 -12.49 3.05
N VAL A 174 -10.83 -11.48 2.22
CA VAL A 174 -9.77 -10.45 2.29
C VAL A 174 -10.23 -9.34 3.23
N LYS A 175 -9.37 -8.92 4.12
CA LYS A 175 -9.56 -7.74 4.97
C LYS A 175 -8.52 -6.71 4.61
N THR A 176 -8.92 -5.44 4.63
CA THR A 176 -8.03 -4.33 4.31
C THR A 176 -8.29 -3.18 5.27
N LEU A 177 -7.24 -2.72 5.95
CA LEU A 177 -7.32 -1.49 6.72
C LEU A 177 -7.38 -0.30 5.75
N LEU A 178 -8.45 0.48 5.78
CA LEU A 178 -8.64 1.67 4.95
C LEU A 178 -7.96 2.88 5.56
N ASP A 179 -8.22 3.14 6.83
CA ASP A 179 -7.56 4.19 7.59
C ASP A 179 -7.50 3.87 9.09
N CYS A 180 -6.59 4.57 9.76
CA CYS A 180 -6.52 4.65 11.21
C CYS A 180 -6.35 6.11 11.61
N SER A 181 -7.11 6.56 12.60
CA SER A 181 -7.02 7.90 13.14
C SER A 181 -6.83 7.92 14.66
N TYR A 182 -6.35 9.06 15.15
CA TYR A 182 -6.27 9.35 16.58
C TYR A 182 -6.81 10.76 16.83
N ASN A 183 -7.85 10.87 17.66
CA ASN A 183 -8.55 12.13 17.93
C ASN A 183 -8.96 12.87 16.63
N GLY A 184 -9.44 12.13 15.63
CA GLY A 184 -9.86 12.64 14.34
C GLY A 184 -8.71 13.01 13.38
N GLN A 185 -7.45 12.93 13.80
CA GLN A 185 -6.31 13.08 12.91
C GLN A 185 -5.94 11.73 12.30
N ARG A 186 -5.99 11.61 10.98
CA ARG A 186 -5.57 10.40 10.28
C ARG A 186 -4.07 10.19 10.41
N ILE A 187 -3.67 9.03 10.94
CA ILE A 187 -2.27 8.62 11.10
C ILE A 187 -1.85 7.61 10.02
N TYR A 188 -2.80 6.80 9.55
CA TYR A 188 -2.64 5.91 8.40
C TYR A 188 -3.87 6.03 7.49
N TYR A 189 -3.68 6.09 6.21
CA TYR A 189 -4.72 6.03 5.18
C TYR A 189 -4.07 5.82 3.81
N HIS A 190 -4.84 5.26 2.88
CA HIS A 190 -4.42 5.18 1.49
C HIS A 190 -4.48 6.55 0.85
N ASP A 191 -3.42 6.93 0.12
CA ASP A 191 -3.37 8.22 -0.56
C ASP A 191 -4.32 8.24 -1.76
N PRO A 192 -5.38 9.04 -1.74
CA PRO A 192 -6.28 9.09 -2.88
C PRO A 192 -5.62 9.77 -4.09
N ILE A 193 -5.97 9.24 -5.27
CA ILE A 193 -5.73 9.92 -6.54
C ILE A 193 -6.79 11.00 -6.74
N ALA A 194 -8.07 10.67 -6.51
CA ALA A 194 -9.23 11.54 -6.71
C ALA A 194 -9.38 12.58 -5.58
N VAL A 195 -8.45 13.53 -5.48
CA VAL A 195 -8.45 14.59 -4.45
C VAL A 195 -8.02 15.92 -5.04
N ASP A 196 -8.66 17.02 -4.58
CA ASP A 196 -8.31 18.38 -5.01
C ASP A 196 -6.84 18.69 -4.72
N GLY A 197 -6.19 19.42 -5.64
CA GLY A 197 -4.79 19.78 -5.53
C GLY A 197 -3.81 18.76 -6.10
N LYS A 198 -4.28 17.63 -6.65
CA LYS A 198 -3.45 16.72 -7.45
C LYS A 198 -3.21 17.32 -8.83
N GLU A 199 -1.97 17.25 -9.30
CA GLU A 199 -1.55 17.69 -10.63
C GLU A 199 -0.53 16.74 -11.22
N TRP A 200 -0.72 16.40 -12.51
CA TRP A 200 0.21 15.61 -13.32
C TRP A 200 0.66 16.42 -14.52
N ARG A 201 1.92 16.25 -14.89
CA ARG A 201 2.49 16.81 -16.12
C ARG A 201 3.07 15.70 -16.97
N PHE A 202 2.78 15.78 -18.25
CA PHE A 202 3.19 14.80 -19.25
C PHE A 202 3.74 15.50 -20.48
N LYS A 203 4.45 14.74 -21.29
CA LYS A 203 4.74 15.06 -22.70
C LYS A 203 4.41 13.85 -23.57
N THR A 204 4.04 14.10 -24.83
CA THR A 204 3.99 13.04 -25.84
C THR A 204 5.39 12.68 -26.34
N LEU A 205 5.58 11.43 -26.77
CA LEU A 205 6.87 10.91 -27.25
C LEU A 205 7.01 10.99 -28.80
N ASP A 206 6.15 11.76 -29.43
CA ASP A 206 6.20 11.97 -30.90
C ASP A 206 7.26 13.02 -31.30
N ALA A 207 7.43 13.20 -32.63
CA ALA A 207 8.42 14.14 -33.19
C ALA A 207 8.14 15.62 -32.86
N PHE A 208 6.90 15.93 -32.49
CA PHE A 208 6.45 17.26 -32.08
C PHE A 208 5.77 17.15 -30.72
N PRO A 209 6.56 17.11 -29.61
CA PRO A 209 6.03 16.85 -28.30
C PRO A 209 4.95 17.86 -27.92
N THR A 210 3.86 17.31 -27.38
CA THR A 210 2.75 18.07 -26.80
C THR A 210 2.89 18.03 -25.31
N GLU A 211 2.78 19.19 -24.67
CA GLU A 211 2.73 19.27 -23.20
C GLU A 211 1.29 19.08 -22.73
N ILE A 212 1.11 18.23 -21.74
CA ILE A 212 -0.19 17.94 -21.15
C ILE A 212 -0.10 18.15 -19.64
N ARG A 213 -1.05 18.91 -19.12
CA ARG A 213 -1.26 19.11 -17.71
C ARG A 213 -2.63 18.59 -17.32
N MET A 214 -2.69 17.72 -16.32
CA MET A 214 -3.95 17.28 -15.72
C MET A 214 -3.98 17.69 -14.26
N TRP A 215 -5.16 18.10 -13.75
CA TRP A 215 -5.32 18.41 -12.33
C TRP A 215 -6.74 18.14 -11.88
N ILE A 216 -6.89 17.91 -10.58
CA ILE A 216 -8.19 17.71 -9.95
C ILE A 216 -8.55 18.96 -9.15
N ASP A 217 -9.74 19.52 -9.42
CA ASP A 217 -10.25 20.69 -8.71
C ASP A 217 -11.78 20.77 -8.80
N GLY A 218 -12.42 20.76 -7.64
CA GLY A 218 -13.85 20.89 -7.46
C GLY A 218 -14.67 19.62 -7.67
N ASP A 219 -15.88 19.67 -7.17
CA ASP A 219 -16.83 18.55 -7.20
C ASP A 219 -17.82 18.66 -8.36
N THR A 220 -18.37 17.53 -8.77
CA THR A 220 -19.49 17.40 -9.69
C THR A 220 -20.38 16.24 -9.26
N ILE A 221 -21.62 16.18 -9.76
CA ILE A 221 -22.53 15.05 -9.52
C ILE A 221 -22.74 14.34 -10.85
N VAL A 222 -22.49 13.04 -10.86
CA VAL A 222 -22.72 12.14 -12.01
C VAL A 222 -23.49 10.93 -11.50
N ASP A 223 -24.67 10.68 -12.04
CA ASP A 223 -25.56 9.55 -11.66
C ASP A 223 -25.74 9.44 -10.12
N ASP A 224 -26.11 10.56 -9.49
CA ASP A 224 -26.31 10.72 -8.05
C ASP A 224 -25.07 10.49 -7.17
N ARG A 225 -23.88 10.33 -7.79
CA ARG A 225 -22.60 10.19 -7.09
C ARG A 225 -21.82 11.50 -7.11
N THR A 226 -21.28 11.90 -5.97
CA THR A 226 -20.31 13.00 -5.90
C THR A 226 -18.97 12.55 -6.47
N CYS A 227 -18.53 13.20 -7.53
CA CYS A 227 -17.26 12.95 -8.21
C CYS A 227 -16.39 14.20 -8.17
N LYS A 228 -15.09 14.03 -8.39
CA LYS A 228 -14.15 15.14 -8.60
C LYS A 228 -14.08 15.49 -10.09
N LYS A 229 -13.88 16.78 -10.39
CA LYS A 229 -13.57 17.22 -11.76
C LYS A 229 -12.08 17.00 -12.01
N ILE A 230 -11.76 16.33 -13.11
CA ILE A 230 -10.39 16.23 -13.61
C ILE A 230 -10.27 17.03 -14.91
N HIS A 231 -9.40 18.01 -14.89
CA HIS A 231 -9.13 18.92 -15.99
C HIS A 231 -7.92 18.40 -16.77
N LYS A 232 -7.97 18.51 -18.09
CA LYS A 232 -6.86 18.21 -18.98
C LYS A 232 -6.61 19.40 -19.88
N HIS A 233 -5.47 20.04 -19.73
CA HIS A 233 -4.99 21.12 -20.60
C HIS A 233 -3.88 20.56 -21.49
N THR A 234 -4.03 20.73 -22.78
CA THR A 234 -3.06 20.26 -23.79
C THR A 234 -2.54 21.47 -24.54
N ARG A 235 -1.21 21.56 -24.67
CA ARG A 235 -0.54 22.59 -25.47
C ARG A 235 0.31 21.93 -26.52
N ALA A 236 -0.15 22.04 -27.79
CA ALA A 236 0.57 21.50 -28.92
C ALA A 236 1.79 22.35 -29.28
N SER A 237 2.75 21.77 -30.01
CA SER A 237 3.97 22.45 -30.42
C SER A 237 3.73 23.65 -31.37
N ASP A 238 2.60 23.67 -32.08
CA ASP A 238 2.14 24.79 -32.91
C ASP A 238 1.45 25.92 -32.13
N GLY A 239 1.35 25.76 -30.79
CA GLY A 239 0.73 26.73 -29.91
C GLY A 239 -0.79 26.58 -29.77
N GLN A 240 -1.42 25.58 -30.36
CA GLN A 240 -2.83 25.28 -30.11
C GLN A 240 -3.00 24.76 -28.70
N GLU A 241 -4.04 25.25 -28.00
CA GLU A 241 -4.37 24.84 -26.65
C GLU A 241 -5.80 24.31 -26.58
N THR A 242 -6.01 23.24 -25.82
CA THR A 242 -7.33 22.68 -25.52
C THR A 242 -7.50 22.48 -24.04
N LEU A 243 -8.73 22.64 -23.55
CA LEU A 243 -9.12 22.33 -22.17
C LEU A 243 -10.30 21.38 -22.20
N GLU A 244 -10.13 20.24 -21.61
CA GLU A 244 -11.17 19.22 -21.41
C GLU A 244 -11.44 19.06 -19.93
N VAL A 245 -12.70 18.78 -19.56
CA VAL A 245 -13.10 18.49 -18.17
C VAL A 245 -13.82 17.16 -18.15
N ASN A 246 -13.31 16.26 -17.36
CA ASN A 246 -13.85 14.92 -17.13
C ASN A 246 -14.16 14.77 -15.63
N PHE A 247 -14.60 13.59 -15.22
CA PHE A 247 -14.84 13.29 -13.83
C PHE A 247 -14.11 12.04 -13.39
N CYS A 248 -13.78 11.98 -12.10
CA CYS A 248 -13.16 10.83 -11.47
C CYS A 248 -13.68 10.67 -10.04
N TRP A 249 -13.61 9.47 -9.54
CA TRP A 249 -13.85 9.18 -8.13
C TRP A 249 -12.94 8.05 -7.67
N GLN A 250 -12.81 7.91 -6.38
CA GLN A 250 -12.08 6.79 -5.79
C GLN A 250 -12.95 6.18 -4.70
N ASP A 251 -13.12 4.87 -4.78
CA ASP A 251 -13.71 4.05 -3.75
C ASP A 251 -12.61 3.16 -3.16
N ASP A 252 -12.16 3.53 -1.96
CA ASP A 252 -11.03 2.90 -1.29
C ASP A 252 -9.76 2.87 -2.17
N LYS A 253 -9.36 1.68 -2.60
CA LYS A 253 -8.17 1.43 -3.43
C LYS A 253 -8.45 1.47 -4.94
N GLN A 254 -9.72 1.61 -5.33
CA GLN A 254 -10.14 1.63 -6.71
C GLN A 254 -10.31 3.04 -7.23
N TYR A 255 -9.53 3.42 -8.25
CA TYR A 255 -9.65 4.71 -8.92
C TYR A 255 -10.39 4.56 -10.25
N TRP A 256 -11.43 5.36 -10.40
CA TRP A 256 -12.32 5.39 -11.54
C TRP A 256 -12.24 6.75 -12.25
N GLN A 257 -12.31 6.73 -13.57
CA GLN A 257 -12.37 7.94 -14.39
C GLN A 257 -13.31 7.71 -15.56
N ASN A 258 -14.31 8.59 -15.76
CA ASN A 258 -15.33 8.47 -16.81
C ASN A 258 -15.98 7.07 -16.80
N ASP A 259 -16.41 6.58 -15.64
CA ASP A 259 -17.02 5.26 -15.41
C ASP A 259 -16.11 4.05 -15.75
N ARG A 260 -14.80 4.26 -15.84
CA ARG A 260 -13.82 3.20 -16.06
C ARG A 260 -12.96 3.00 -14.84
N LEU A 261 -12.78 1.75 -14.43
CA LEU A 261 -11.79 1.38 -13.43
C LEU A 261 -10.41 1.42 -14.08
N LEU A 262 -9.57 2.37 -13.66
CA LEU A 262 -8.19 2.51 -14.15
C LEU A 262 -7.16 1.83 -13.27
N PHE A 263 -7.34 1.91 -11.95
CA PHE A 263 -6.40 1.33 -10.98
C PHE A 263 -7.14 0.66 -9.84
N ASP A 264 -6.59 -0.46 -9.38
CA ASP A 264 -6.96 -1.12 -8.13
C ASP A 264 -5.68 -1.40 -7.33
N PHE A 265 -5.48 -0.67 -6.23
CA PHE A 265 -4.34 -0.86 -5.33
C PHE A 265 -4.62 -1.92 -4.27
N GLY A 266 -5.79 -2.57 -4.31
CA GLY A 266 -6.17 -3.68 -3.44
C GLY A 266 -5.71 -5.05 -3.91
N ILE A 267 -5.25 -5.14 -5.17
CA ILE A 267 -4.77 -6.39 -5.78
C ILE A 267 -3.30 -6.66 -5.44
N ASP A 268 -2.92 -7.94 -5.52
CA ASP A 268 -1.59 -8.41 -5.19
C ASP A 268 -1.02 -9.40 -6.20
N ARG A 269 0.22 -9.84 -5.94
CA ARG A 269 0.92 -10.78 -6.80
C ARG A 269 0.03 -11.98 -7.14
N HIS A 270 0.00 -12.34 -8.42
CA HIS A 270 -0.81 -13.38 -9.05
C HIS A 270 -2.31 -13.06 -9.19
N ASP A 271 -2.75 -11.89 -8.73
CA ASP A 271 -4.10 -11.41 -9.04
C ASP A 271 -4.20 -10.93 -10.48
N TYR A 272 -5.44 -10.76 -10.92
CA TYR A 272 -5.76 -10.25 -12.24
C TYR A 272 -6.55 -8.95 -12.13
N PHE A 273 -6.12 -7.93 -12.86
CA PHE A 273 -6.86 -6.70 -13.03
C PHE A 273 -7.66 -6.74 -14.33
N PHE A 274 -8.93 -6.45 -14.20
CA PHE A 274 -9.83 -6.28 -15.33
C PHE A 274 -10.27 -4.81 -15.39
N GLY A 275 -9.60 -4.02 -16.22
CA GLY A 275 -10.08 -2.68 -16.55
C GLY A 275 -11.40 -2.80 -17.31
N VAL A 276 -12.48 -2.30 -16.72
CA VAL A 276 -13.79 -2.34 -17.35
C VAL A 276 -13.83 -1.27 -18.42
N ASP A 277 -13.83 -1.68 -19.68
CA ASP A 277 -14.23 -0.85 -20.81
C ASP A 277 -15.64 -1.27 -21.23
N ASN A 278 -16.65 -0.46 -20.87
CA ASN A 278 -18.05 -0.76 -21.19
C ASN A 278 -18.34 -0.74 -22.72
N ASN A 279 -17.36 -0.37 -23.56
CA ASN A 279 -17.57 -0.16 -25.00
C ASN A 279 -16.60 -0.90 -25.91
N SER A 280 -15.64 -1.66 -25.42
CA SER A 280 -14.73 -2.43 -26.25
C SER A 280 -14.62 -3.89 -25.82
N GLU A 281 -14.53 -4.80 -26.80
CA GLU A 281 -14.21 -6.21 -26.58
C GLU A 281 -12.77 -6.41 -26.04
N ASP A 282 -11.95 -5.34 -26.01
CA ASP A 282 -10.61 -5.29 -25.45
C ASP A 282 -10.64 -4.81 -24.00
N ALA A 283 -11.15 -5.64 -23.10
CA ALA A 283 -10.91 -5.45 -21.68
C ALA A 283 -9.39 -5.38 -21.44
N SER A 284 -8.91 -4.29 -20.82
CA SER A 284 -7.49 -4.18 -20.50
C SER A 284 -7.16 -5.14 -19.36
N PHE A 285 -6.80 -6.36 -19.76
CA PHE A 285 -6.36 -7.39 -18.82
C PHE A 285 -4.91 -7.10 -18.38
N ARG A 286 -4.65 -7.23 -17.08
CA ARG A 286 -3.32 -7.13 -16.50
C ARG A 286 -3.13 -8.23 -15.47
N TYR A 287 -1.95 -8.82 -15.47
CA TYR A 287 -1.48 -9.76 -14.47
C TYR A 287 -0.61 -9.03 -13.46
N VAL A 288 -0.80 -9.27 -12.15
CA VAL A 288 0.01 -8.67 -11.10
C VAL A 288 1.26 -9.49 -10.86
N VAL A 289 2.40 -8.91 -11.21
CA VAL A 289 3.72 -9.54 -11.07
C VAL A 289 4.25 -9.40 -9.66
N ALA A 290 4.04 -8.23 -9.05
CA ALA A 290 4.48 -7.92 -7.69
C ALA A 290 3.70 -6.76 -7.10
N SER A 291 3.70 -6.67 -5.77
CA SER A 291 3.19 -5.53 -5.02
C SER A 291 4.08 -5.30 -3.79
N GLY A 292 3.97 -4.13 -3.19
CA GLY A 292 4.74 -3.77 -1.99
C GLY A 292 4.62 -2.28 -1.67
N ASP A 293 5.56 -1.79 -0.87
CA ASP A 293 5.61 -0.39 -0.45
C ASP A 293 6.86 0.31 -0.95
N THR A 294 6.73 1.60 -1.27
CA THR A 294 7.82 2.47 -1.70
C THR A 294 7.75 3.81 -1.00
N ILE A 295 8.89 4.49 -0.88
CA ILE A 295 8.96 5.85 -0.33
C ILE A 295 9.06 6.83 -1.50
N LEU A 296 8.12 7.77 -1.55
CA LEU A 296 8.06 8.80 -2.57
C LEU A 296 8.90 10.05 -2.20
N TYR A 297 8.82 11.06 -3.06
CA TYR A 297 9.61 12.29 -2.95
C TYR A 297 9.29 13.09 -1.69
N ASP A 298 8.05 13.05 -1.20
CA ASP A 298 7.60 13.66 0.04
C ASP A 298 8.04 12.90 1.31
N GLY A 299 8.75 11.80 1.15
CA GLY A 299 9.25 10.97 2.25
C GLY A 299 8.21 10.00 2.83
N LEU A 300 7.00 9.97 2.31
CA LEU A 300 5.94 9.10 2.80
C LEU A 300 5.92 7.76 2.05
N THR A 301 5.57 6.71 2.79
CA THR A 301 5.42 5.35 2.26
C THR A 301 4.07 5.21 1.54
N ARG A 302 4.09 4.58 0.37
CA ARG A 302 2.90 4.26 -0.45
C ARG A 302 3.00 2.89 -1.07
N ARG A 303 1.83 2.29 -1.24
CA ARG A 303 1.72 1.02 -1.95
C ARG A 303 2.03 1.18 -3.42
N TYR A 304 2.70 0.18 -4.00
CA TYR A 304 2.82 0.03 -5.46
C TYR A 304 2.34 -1.36 -5.89
N VAL A 305 1.91 -1.44 -7.14
CA VAL A 305 1.53 -2.68 -7.84
C VAL A 305 2.24 -2.71 -9.18
N ILE A 306 2.96 -3.78 -9.47
CA ILE A 306 3.59 -4.02 -10.77
C ILE A 306 2.66 -4.92 -11.57
N VAL A 307 2.20 -4.43 -12.72
CA VAL A 307 1.28 -5.15 -13.59
C VAL A 307 1.91 -5.43 -14.96
N SER A 308 1.53 -6.54 -15.58
CA SER A 308 1.99 -6.94 -16.92
C SER A 308 0.80 -7.22 -17.84
N LYS A 309 1.00 -7.00 -19.14
CA LYS A 309 0.10 -7.49 -20.18
C LYS A 309 0.32 -8.98 -20.50
N GLU A 310 1.47 -9.52 -20.12
CA GLU A 310 1.81 -10.93 -20.29
C GLU A 310 1.22 -11.72 -19.12
N ILE A 311 0.42 -12.75 -19.45
CA ILE A 311 -0.29 -13.57 -18.46
C ILE A 311 0.67 -14.63 -17.91
N ASP A 312 0.63 -14.84 -16.59
CA ASP A 312 1.36 -15.90 -15.90
C ASP A 312 2.87 -15.90 -16.16
N ASP A 313 3.44 -14.75 -16.54
CA ASP A 313 4.88 -14.60 -16.70
C ASP A 313 5.49 -13.84 -15.52
N ASP A 314 6.25 -14.57 -14.69
CA ASP A 314 6.99 -13.99 -13.57
C ASP A 314 8.18 -13.12 -14.01
N SER A 315 8.47 -13.08 -15.32
CA SER A 315 9.58 -12.33 -15.91
C SER A 315 9.17 -11.61 -17.20
N PRO A 316 8.12 -10.81 -17.16
CA PRO A 316 7.61 -10.16 -18.36
C PRO A 316 8.62 -9.19 -18.98
N SER A 317 8.49 -8.96 -20.27
CA SER A 317 9.28 -7.96 -20.98
C SER A 317 9.05 -6.55 -20.40
N PRO A 318 10.10 -5.72 -20.20
CA PRO A 318 9.96 -4.40 -19.56
C PRO A 318 8.96 -3.45 -20.23
N GLU A 319 8.77 -3.57 -21.54
CA GLU A 319 7.79 -2.80 -22.33
C GLU A 319 6.35 -3.17 -21.95
N ASN A 320 6.09 -4.40 -21.52
CA ASN A 320 4.76 -4.90 -21.14
C ASN A 320 4.42 -4.65 -19.67
N VAL A 321 5.39 -4.16 -18.89
CA VAL A 321 5.24 -3.88 -17.45
C VAL A 321 4.86 -2.43 -17.23
N ASP A 322 3.94 -2.20 -16.29
CA ASP A 322 3.64 -0.89 -15.72
C ASP A 322 3.72 -0.95 -14.20
N ILE A 323 4.03 0.19 -13.57
CA ILE A 323 4.10 0.31 -12.14
C ILE A 323 3.07 1.34 -11.70
N TRP A 324 2.09 0.89 -10.94
CA TRP A 324 1.08 1.74 -10.34
C TRP A 324 1.49 2.08 -8.93
N VAL A 325 1.40 3.37 -8.58
CA VAL A 325 1.73 3.85 -7.23
C VAL A 325 0.53 4.61 -6.68
N GLU A 326 0.15 4.25 -5.48
CA GLU A 326 -0.93 4.88 -4.75
C GLU A 326 -0.73 6.41 -4.67
N GLY A 327 -1.80 7.18 -4.93
CA GLY A 327 -1.75 8.63 -4.98
C GLY A 327 -1.13 9.23 -6.24
N ILE A 328 -0.59 8.40 -7.17
CA ILE A 328 -0.03 8.85 -8.45
C ILE A 328 -0.76 8.24 -9.64
N GLY A 329 -1.07 6.93 -9.59
CA GLY A 329 -1.48 6.12 -10.72
C GLY A 329 -0.30 5.42 -11.37
N SER A 330 -0.30 5.26 -12.70
CA SER A 330 0.80 4.67 -13.45
C SER A 330 2.02 5.58 -13.51
N LEU A 331 3.22 5.03 -13.30
CA LEU A 331 4.47 5.77 -13.48
C LEU A 331 4.81 6.01 -14.97
N LYS A 332 4.17 5.28 -15.88
CA LYS A 332 4.28 5.54 -17.32
C LYS A 332 3.31 6.63 -17.77
N THR A 333 2.05 6.50 -17.39
CA THR A 333 0.95 7.30 -17.96
C THR A 333 0.16 8.11 -16.92
N GLY A 334 0.57 8.12 -15.62
CA GLY A 334 -0.16 8.82 -14.55
C GLY A 334 -1.59 8.33 -14.46
N VAL A 335 -2.54 9.24 -14.58
CA VAL A 335 -3.99 8.97 -14.65
C VAL A 335 -4.53 9.06 -16.08
N PHE A 336 -3.67 8.96 -17.07
CA PHE A 336 -4.09 9.01 -18.46
C PHE A 336 -4.83 7.73 -18.83
N ASP A 337 -6.10 7.86 -19.25
CA ASP A 337 -6.83 6.78 -19.88
C ASP A 337 -6.32 6.60 -21.32
N TYR A 338 -6.06 5.38 -21.76
CA TYR A 338 -5.60 5.05 -23.11
C TYR A 338 -6.48 5.66 -24.21
N ASN A 339 -7.78 5.84 -23.93
CA ASN A 339 -8.71 6.45 -24.88
C ASN A 339 -8.65 7.99 -24.93
N MET A 340 -7.92 8.61 -24.01
CA MET A 340 -7.63 10.06 -24.07
C MET A 340 -6.47 10.37 -25.01
N LEU A 341 -5.74 9.36 -25.48
CA LEU A 341 -4.69 9.49 -26.47
C LEU A 341 -5.30 9.26 -27.85
N ALA A 342 -5.08 10.18 -28.77
CA ALA A 342 -5.29 9.90 -30.18
C ALA A 342 -4.49 8.64 -30.55
N GLU A 343 -5.07 7.76 -31.36
CA GLU A 343 -4.47 6.48 -31.74
C GLU A 343 -2.96 6.58 -32.02
N GLY A 344 -2.19 5.75 -31.34
CA GLY A 344 -0.74 5.62 -31.55
C GLY A 344 0.15 6.64 -30.84
N LYS A 345 -0.38 7.52 -29.97
CA LYS A 345 0.45 8.45 -29.20
C LYS A 345 0.86 7.83 -27.87
N GLU A 346 2.15 7.81 -27.59
CA GLU A 346 2.71 7.47 -26.29
C GLU A 346 2.93 8.75 -25.47
N VAL A 347 2.70 8.67 -24.15
CA VAL A 347 2.99 9.74 -23.20
C VAL A 347 4.01 9.30 -22.17
N GLU A 348 4.74 10.25 -21.63
CA GLU A 348 5.66 10.08 -20.53
C GLU A 348 5.23 10.97 -19.37
N LEU A 349 5.04 10.38 -18.18
CA LEU A 349 4.79 11.14 -16.97
C LEU A 349 6.08 11.86 -16.55
N LEU A 350 6.03 13.18 -16.49
CA LEU A 350 7.16 14.02 -16.06
C LEU A 350 7.14 14.28 -14.55
N SER A 351 5.96 14.53 -14.00
CA SER A 351 5.81 14.76 -12.57
C SER A 351 4.37 14.56 -12.08
N CYS A 352 4.24 14.26 -10.79
CA CYS A 352 3.00 14.35 -10.05
C CYS A 352 3.23 15.17 -8.78
N THR A 353 2.30 16.10 -8.48
CA THR A 353 2.33 16.91 -7.25
C THR A 353 1.00 16.81 -6.50
N TYR A 354 1.05 17.08 -5.20
CA TYR A 354 -0.12 17.28 -4.36
C TYR A 354 0.05 18.59 -3.59
N ASN A 355 -0.87 19.53 -3.78
CA ASN A 355 -0.78 20.90 -3.24
C ASN A 355 0.59 21.55 -3.48
N GLY A 356 1.17 21.33 -4.67
CA GLY A 356 2.48 21.84 -5.08
C GLY A 356 3.69 21.11 -4.53
N VAL A 357 3.50 20.10 -3.66
CA VAL A 357 4.58 19.22 -3.20
C VAL A 357 4.76 18.07 -4.18
N TYR A 358 6.00 17.83 -4.61
CA TYR A 358 6.26 16.72 -5.53
C TYR A 358 6.09 15.37 -4.83
N LEU A 359 5.28 14.50 -5.44
CA LEU A 359 5.19 13.08 -5.11
C LEU A 359 6.13 12.29 -6.01
N TYR A 360 6.20 12.67 -7.28
CA TYR A 360 7.02 12.02 -8.31
C TYR A 360 7.63 13.06 -9.27
N LYS A 361 8.88 12.80 -9.69
CA LYS A 361 9.55 13.48 -10.81
C LYS A 361 10.30 12.42 -11.61
N ASN A 362 10.30 12.57 -12.92
CA ASN A 362 11.09 11.72 -13.82
C ASN A 362 12.53 12.26 -13.93
N ASP A 363 13.31 12.19 -12.86
CA ASP A 363 14.68 12.71 -12.76
C ASP A 363 15.67 11.68 -12.20
N ASN A 364 15.39 10.40 -12.33
CA ASN A 364 16.18 9.26 -11.80
C ASN A 364 16.44 9.27 -10.29
N THR A 365 15.90 10.26 -9.54
CA THR A 365 16.10 10.37 -8.08
C THR A 365 14.80 10.18 -7.29
N SER A 366 13.66 10.11 -7.98
CA SER A 366 12.33 10.26 -7.41
C SER A 366 11.84 9.07 -6.59
N ILE A 367 12.40 7.88 -6.82
CA ILE A 367 11.97 6.66 -6.14
C ILE A 367 13.20 5.90 -5.65
N LYS A 368 13.46 6.03 -4.37
CA LYS A 368 14.67 5.48 -3.75
C LYS A 368 14.70 3.96 -3.66
N ASN A 369 13.57 3.28 -3.71
CA ASN A 369 13.46 1.84 -3.44
C ASN A 369 12.33 1.14 -4.20
N LEU A 370 12.01 1.53 -5.45
CA LEU A 370 11.27 0.58 -6.26
C LEU A 370 12.15 -0.67 -6.37
N PRO A 371 11.66 -1.86 -6.01
CA PRO A 371 12.35 -3.05 -6.40
C PRO A 371 12.50 -2.94 -7.92
N LEU A 372 13.72 -3.01 -8.40
CA LEU A 372 13.95 -3.38 -9.79
C LEU A 372 13.01 -4.56 -10.01
N ILE A 373 12.17 -4.54 -11.05
CA ILE A 373 11.42 -5.71 -11.52
C ILE A 373 12.33 -6.88 -11.20
N PRO A 374 11.94 -7.85 -10.38
CA PRO A 374 12.84 -8.89 -9.96
C PRO A 374 13.50 -9.34 -11.24
N LYS A 375 14.75 -8.94 -11.49
CA LYS A 375 15.54 -9.65 -12.46
C LYS A 375 15.48 -11.03 -11.85
N THR A 376 14.66 -11.89 -12.41
CA THR A 376 14.62 -13.28 -12.04
C THR A 376 16.04 -13.62 -11.77
N SER A 377 16.32 -14.01 -10.55
CA SER A 377 17.67 -14.27 -10.07
C SER A 377 18.34 -15.00 -11.19
N GLY A 378 19.25 -14.34 -11.89
CA GLY A 378 19.64 -14.67 -13.24
C GLY A 378 19.77 -16.17 -13.36
N THR A 379 19.28 -16.75 -14.44
CA THR A 379 19.11 -18.17 -14.73
C THR A 379 19.91 -19.03 -13.78
N PRO A 380 19.28 -19.94 -13.05
CA PRO A 380 19.92 -20.63 -11.96
C PRO A 380 21.26 -21.24 -12.44
N TYR A 381 22.27 -21.11 -11.62
CA TYR A 381 23.49 -21.82 -11.89
C TYR A 381 23.21 -23.32 -11.72
N TYR A 382 23.66 -24.12 -12.68
CA TYR A 382 23.60 -25.56 -12.60
C TYR A 382 25.01 -26.11 -12.41
N ASP A 383 25.15 -27.13 -11.59
CA ASP A 383 26.39 -27.89 -11.55
C ASP A 383 26.58 -28.71 -12.85
N LEU A 384 27.72 -29.33 -13.00
CA LEU A 384 28.01 -30.14 -14.20
C LEU A 384 27.10 -31.37 -14.35
N MET A 385 26.32 -31.71 -13.32
CA MET A 385 25.32 -32.79 -13.33
C MET A 385 23.89 -32.24 -13.60
N GLY A 386 23.75 -30.95 -13.88
CA GLY A 386 22.45 -30.31 -14.19
C GLY A 386 21.58 -30.01 -12.97
N ARG A 387 22.11 -30.06 -11.75
CA ARG A 387 21.34 -29.68 -10.54
C ARG A 387 21.42 -28.18 -10.28
N PRO A 388 20.32 -27.49 -9.93
CA PRO A 388 20.33 -26.08 -9.63
C PRO A 388 21.16 -25.78 -8.37
N VAL A 389 21.96 -24.71 -8.42
CA VAL A 389 22.81 -24.22 -7.32
C VAL A 389 22.38 -22.83 -6.92
N ALA A 390 21.69 -22.69 -5.79
CA ALA A 390 21.15 -21.43 -5.32
C ALA A 390 22.23 -20.38 -4.96
N ASN A 391 23.35 -20.82 -4.36
CA ASN A 391 24.46 -19.97 -3.96
C ASN A 391 25.77 -20.51 -4.53
N PRO A 392 26.10 -20.23 -5.81
CA PRO A 392 27.30 -20.75 -6.42
C PRO A 392 28.54 -20.11 -5.80
N THR A 393 29.45 -20.94 -5.32
CA THR A 393 30.77 -20.54 -4.82
C THR A 393 31.82 -20.69 -5.95
N ARG A 394 33.11 -20.58 -5.62
CA ARG A 394 34.16 -20.80 -6.60
C ARG A 394 34.02 -22.17 -7.26
N GLY A 395 33.92 -22.17 -8.59
CA GLY A 395 33.72 -23.43 -9.33
C GLY A 395 33.30 -23.24 -10.79
N ILE A 396 32.96 -24.34 -11.44
CA ILE A 396 32.47 -24.40 -12.81
C ILE A 396 30.99 -24.71 -12.79
N TYR A 397 30.21 -23.88 -13.46
CA TYR A 397 28.75 -23.98 -13.52
C TYR A 397 28.24 -23.79 -14.96
N ILE A 398 27.02 -24.19 -15.20
CA ILE A 398 26.27 -23.88 -16.42
C ILE A 398 25.25 -22.79 -16.06
N LYS A 399 25.24 -21.70 -16.83
CA LYS A 399 24.28 -20.61 -16.74
C LYS A 399 23.89 -20.18 -18.15
N ASP A 400 22.61 -20.04 -18.45
CA ASP A 400 22.10 -19.72 -19.80
C ASP A 400 22.64 -20.67 -20.89
N GLY A 401 22.75 -21.96 -20.55
CA GLY A 401 23.33 -22.99 -21.46
C GLY A 401 24.84 -22.81 -21.71
N LYS A 402 25.51 -21.87 -21.02
CA LYS A 402 26.96 -21.60 -21.20
C LYS A 402 27.74 -21.97 -19.95
N LYS A 403 28.97 -22.45 -20.15
CA LYS A 403 29.92 -22.73 -19.07
C LYS A 403 30.41 -21.41 -18.47
N VAL A 404 30.22 -21.23 -17.15
CA VAL A 404 30.69 -20.10 -16.35
C VAL A 404 31.68 -20.58 -15.30
N ILE A 405 32.78 -19.86 -15.13
CA ILE A 405 33.78 -20.10 -14.09
C ILE A 405 33.71 -18.98 -13.07
N LEU A 406 33.31 -19.31 -11.85
CA LEU A 406 33.37 -18.36 -10.72
C LEU A 406 34.73 -18.56 -10.03
N LYS A 407 35.47 -17.44 -9.87
CA LYS A 407 36.83 -17.42 -9.30
C LYS A 407 36.79 -17.09 -7.81
#